data_6c4f9502ec606d05921b6e44d8845467
#
_entry.id   6c4f9502ec606d05921b6e44d8845467
#
_cell.length_a   1.000
_cell.length_b   1.000
_cell.length_c   1.000
_cell.angle_alpha   90.00
_cell.angle_beta   90.00
_cell.angle_gamma   90.00
#
_symmetry.space_group_name_H-M   'P 1'
#
loop_
_entity.id
_entity.type
_entity.pdbx_description
1 polymer ?
#
loop_
_entity_poly.entity_id
_entity_poly.type
_entity_poly.pdbx_seq_one_letter_code
_entity_poly.pdbx_strand_id
1 'polypeptide(L)'
;MVAIYLQKTVHEGLWARRMALFFVQLLILTVLLHRFGTLATPAAMNLMAVSIGGLFLAILVAVVGLVRIWFGGQIGAAQAFTGIAIALVGLAVPLFFLSQYFLLPQLNDIQTTRQAMEFKQLAAMRPADANRIVEPDLAAAEEREKAYPDIRPMELERSVTETFDIVHEAVKRLGWTIVLSEPPDGDQPGRIEATNRTMIMGYTDDALIRVTGDDAHAFIDVRSVSRYGKHDLGANAGHIRELFAEVKSALEKGERTGLEQAEPAPKATAPQLKKPVKKRRAKRNRRSQDQPQSQPPAERRGPLGRFPLLSPD
;
A
#
# COMPACT_ATOMS: atom_id res chain seq x y z
N MET A 1 52.10 1.97 -50.59
CA MET A 1 52.01 2.34 -49.15
C MET A 1 50.54 2.51 -48.79
N VAL A 2 50.00 1.58 -48.01
CA VAL A 2 48.60 1.73 -47.47
C VAL A 2 48.71 2.61 -46.24
N ALA A 3 48.22 3.83 -46.32
CA ALA A 3 48.13 4.73 -45.19
C ALA A 3 47.07 4.12 -44.19
N ILE A 4 47.54 3.61 -43.06
CA ILE A 4 46.67 3.19 -41.96
C ILE A 4 46.16 4.46 -41.33
N TYR A 5 44.92 4.88 -41.71
CA TYR A 5 44.23 5.93 -41.02
C TYR A 5 43.80 5.42 -39.64
N LEU A 6 44.52 5.81 -38.59
CA LEU A 6 44.12 5.66 -37.23
C LEU A 6 42.86 6.51 -36.98
N GLN A 7 41.68 5.88 -37.09
CA GLN A 7 40.43 6.58 -36.80
C GLN A 7 40.38 6.93 -35.27
N LYS A 8 40.28 8.22 -35.00
CA LYS A 8 40.21 8.72 -33.62
C LYS A 8 38.85 8.36 -33.02
N THR A 9 38.85 7.68 -31.87
CA THR A 9 37.65 7.36 -31.11
C THR A 9 37.16 8.57 -30.30
N VAL A 10 35.85 8.84 -30.31
CA VAL A 10 35.21 9.87 -29.50
C VAL A 10 35.00 9.34 -28.09
N HIS A 11 35.56 9.99 -27.08
CA HIS A 11 35.45 9.57 -25.67
C HIS A 11 34.07 9.92 -25.05
N GLU A 12 33.37 10.90 -25.60
CA GLU A 12 32.06 11.40 -25.14
C GLU A 12 31.02 10.28 -25.10
N GLY A 13 30.97 9.39 -26.11
CA GLY A 13 30.07 8.26 -26.14
C GLY A 13 30.31 7.28 -24.96
N LEU A 14 31.58 7.02 -24.64
CA LEU A 14 31.94 6.17 -23.50
C LEU A 14 31.56 6.82 -22.17
N TRP A 15 31.83 8.12 -22.03
CA TRP A 15 31.41 8.87 -20.82
C TRP A 15 29.91 8.93 -20.67
N ALA A 16 29.16 9.23 -21.75
CA ALA A 16 27.72 9.23 -21.73
C ALA A 16 27.14 7.89 -21.24
N ARG A 17 27.65 6.75 -21.75
CA ARG A 17 27.22 5.44 -21.30
C ARG A 17 27.53 5.18 -19.81
N ARG A 18 28.74 5.57 -19.35
CA ARG A 18 29.12 5.42 -17.94
C ARG A 18 28.25 6.27 -17.01
N MET A 19 27.99 7.52 -17.41
CA MET A 19 27.12 8.44 -16.67
C MET A 19 25.70 7.90 -16.62
N ALA A 20 25.14 7.44 -17.74
CA ALA A 20 23.80 6.87 -17.79
C ALA A 20 23.68 5.66 -16.85
N LEU A 21 24.63 4.74 -16.87
CA LEU A 21 24.66 3.60 -15.96
C LEU A 21 24.73 4.04 -14.49
N PHE A 22 25.62 4.98 -14.17
CA PHE A 22 25.79 5.48 -12.80
C PHE A 22 24.48 6.11 -12.28
N PHE A 23 23.85 7.01 -13.06
CA PHE A 23 22.65 7.71 -12.60
C PHE A 23 21.40 6.83 -12.58
N VAL A 24 21.31 5.81 -13.45
CA VAL A 24 20.25 4.79 -13.33
C VAL A 24 20.41 3.99 -12.04
N GLN A 25 21.64 3.55 -11.74
CA GLN A 25 21.92 2.83 -10.49
C GLN A 25 21.63 3.70 -9.25
N LEU A 26 22.05 4.98 -9.29
CA LEU A 26 21.77 5.93 -8.21
C LEU A 26 20.26 6.14 -8.03
N LEU A 27 19.49 6.27 -9.13
CA LEU A 27 18.03 6.39 -9.08
C LEU A 27 17.38 5.16 -8.45
N ILE A 28 17.75 3.97 -8.91
CA ILE A 28 17.23 2.70 -8.36
C ILE A 28 17.59 2.57 -6.87
N LEU A 29 18.85 2.82 -6.51
CA LEU A 29 19.29 2.76 -5.11
C LEU A 29 18.54 3.76 -4.24
N THR A 30 18.30 4.99 -4.72
CA THR A 30 17.52 6.00 -4.01
C THR A 30 16.10 5.53 -3.74
N VAL A 31 15.43 4.97 -4.76
CA VAL A 31 14.08 4.41 -4.61
C VAL A 31 14.06 3.28 -3.57
N LEU A 32 14.99 2.35 -3.65
CA LEU A 32 15.08 1.22 -2.72
C LEU A 32 15.35 1.67 -1.28
N LEU A 33 16.35 2.53 -1.05
CA LEU A 33 16.69 3.03 0.28
C LEU A 33 15.52 3.81 0.90
N HIS A 34 14.82 4.63 0.12
CA HIS A 34 13.64 5.33 0.59
C HIS A 34 12.48 4.37 0.87
N ARG A 35 12.22 3.42 -0.03
CA ARG A 35 11.15 2.41 0.12
C ARG A 35 11.30 1.59 1.40
N PHE A 36 12.54 1.22 1.75
CA PHE A 36 12.85 0.46 2.96
C PHE A 36 13.08 1.33 4.20
N GLY A 37 12.83 2.64 4.11
CA GLY A 37 12.84 3.56 5.25
C GLY A 37 14.24 3.94 5.77
N THR A 38 15.31 3.63 5.03
CA THR A 38 16.69 3.98 5.40
C THR A 38 17.08 5.40 4.96
N LEU A 39 16.32 6.01 4.05
CA LEU A 39 16.56 7.35 3.52
C LEU A 39 15.35 8.25 3.77
N ALA A 40 15.59 9.42 4.38
CA ALA A 40 14.55 10.42 4.61
C ALA A 40 14.01 10.98 3.29
N THR A 41 12.70 11.31 3.26
CA THR A 41 12.01 11.78 2.05
C THR A 41 12.67 12.99 1.37
N PRO A 42 13.08 14.07 2.08
CA PRO A 42 13.74 15.21 1.43
C PRO A 42 15.08 14.83 0.77
N ALA A 43 15.85 13.95 1.41
CA ALA A 43 17.11 13.45 0.83
C ALA A 43 16.86 12.57 -0.41
N ALA A 44 15.82 11.72 -0.38
CA ALA A 44 15.43 10.92 -1.52
C ALA A 44 14.98 11.80 -2.71
N MET A 45 14.20 12.84 -2.45
CA MET A 45 13.77 13.80 -3.50
C MET A 45 14.98 14.50 -4.15
N ASN A 46 15.95 14.95 -3.36
CA ASN A 46 17.17 15.60 -3.85
C ASN A 46 18.02 14.62 -4.69
N LEU A 47 18.25 13.40 -4.20
CA LEU A 47 19.01 12.39 -4.94
C LEU A 47 18.32 11.97 -6.24
N MET A 48 16.99 11.89 -6.23
CA MET A 48 16.20 11.63 -7.43
C MET A 48 16.36 12.77 -8.45
N ALA A 49 16.27 14.02 -8.01
CA ALA A 49 16.50 15.18 -8.88
C ALA A 49 17.91 15.19 -9.49
N VAL A 50 18.94 14.89 -8.68
CA VAL A 50 20.33 14.73 -9.16
C VAL A 50 20.44 13.59 -10.18
N SER A 51 19.79 12.45 -9.93
CA SER A 51 19.82 11.31 -10.83
C SER A 51 19.16 11.62 -12.16
N ILE A 52 18.00 12.25 -12.14
CA ILE A 52 17.26 12.68 -13.35
C ILE A 52 18.10 13.71 -14.13
N GLY A 53 18.63 14.73 -13.46
CA GLY A 53 19.52 15.73 -14.07
C GLY A 53 20.76 15.11 -14.69
N GLY A 54 21.36 14.12 -14.01
CA GLY A 54 22.51 13.36 -14.52
C GLY A 54 22.19 12.53 -15.76
N LEU A 55 20.97 11.96 -15.85
CA LEU A 55 20.53 11.24 -17.05
C LEU A 55 20.34 12.17 -18.25
N PHE A 56 19.76 13.36 -18.04
CA PHE A 56 19.69 14.38 -19.09
C PHE A 56 21.08 14.83 -19.54
N LEU A 57 22.02 15.04 -18.59
CA LEU A 57 23.39 15.38 -18.90
C LEU A 57 24.09 14.26 -19.71
N ALA A 58 23.84 12.98 -19.38
CA ALA A 58 24.35 11.86 -20.13
C ALA A 58 23.87 11.86 -21.58
N ILE A 59 22.58 12.18 -21.83
CA ILE A 59 22.02 12.34 -23.17
C ILE A 59 22.74 13.49 -23.89
N LEU A 60 22.90 14.65 -23.24
CA LEU A 60 23.58 15.80 -23.83
C LEU A 60 25.01 15.45 -24.26
N VAL A 61 25.77 14.79 -23.39
CA VAL A 61 27.16 14.34 -23.70
C VAL A 61 27.15 13.36 -24.86
N ALA A 62 26.19 12.44 -24.92
CA ALA A 62 26.06 11.50 -26.04
C ALA A 62 25.77 12.22 -27.36
N VAL A 63 24.86 13.20 -27.35
CA VAL A 63 24.52 14.00 -28.54
C VAL A 63 25.73 14.81 -29.02
N VAL A 64 26.47 15.45 -28.11
CA VAL A 64 27.73 16.13 -28.46
C VAL A 64 28.73 15.16 -29.11
N GLY A 65 28.85 13.94 -28.55
CA GLY A 65 29.68 12.89 -29.13
C GLY A 65 29.25 12.51 -30.57
N LEU A 66 27.93 12.33 -30.79
CA LEU A 66 27.38 12.00 -32.11
C LEU A 66 27.60 13.13 -33.12
N VAL A 67 27.44 14.39 -32.72
CA VAL A 67 27.73 15.55 -33.58
C VAL A 67 29.21 15.59 -34.00
N ARG A 68 30.15 15.32 -33.04
CA ARG A 68 31.56 15.25 -33.34
C ARG A 68 31.92 14.10 -34.30
N ILE A 69 31.27 12.95 -34.16
CA ILE A 69 31.41 11.81 -35.06
C ILE A 69 30.94 12.20 -36.47
N TRP A 70 29.76 12.84 -36.55
CA TRP A 70 29.18 13.23 -37.83
C TRP A 70 30.05 14.19 -38.64
N PHE A 71 30.56 15.26 -38.00
CA PHE A 71 31.41 16.23 -38.68
C PHE A 71 32.91 15.86 -38.74
N GLY A 72 33.38 15.03 -37.86
CA GLY A 72 34.83 14.68 -37.74
C GLY A 72 35.23 13.33 -38.31
N GLY A 73 34.27 12.53 -38.82
CA GLY A 73 34.55 11.17 -39.35
C GLY A 73 35.12 10.20 -38.30
N GLN A 74 34.86 10.47 -37.00
CA GLN A 74 35.37 9.69 -35.87
C GLN A 74 34.51 8.46 -35.66
N ILE A 75 34.98 7.51 -34.87
CA ILE A 75 34.24 6.28 -34.51
C ILE A 75 33.81 6.31 -33.05
N GLY A 76 32.76 5.53 -32.69
CA GLY A 76 32.27 5.45 -31.32
C GLY A 76 30.77 5.68 -31.14
N ALA A 77 30.01 5.76 -32.24
CA ALA A 77 28.58 6.00 -32.21
C ALA A 77 27.78 4.97 -31.37
N ALA A 78 28.20 3.71 -31.38
CA ALA A 78 27.54 2.64 -30.64
C ALA A 78 27.48 2.91 -29.11
N GLN A 79 28.56 3.47 -28.53
CA GLN A 79 28.59 3.82 -27.10
C GLN A 79 27.66 4.99 -26.81
N ALA A 80 27.59 5.99 -27.70
CA ALA A 80 26.71 7.13 -27.54
C ALA A 80 25.24 6.70 -27.62
N PHE A 81 24.86 5.89 -28.61
CA PHE A 81 23.50 5.35 -28.71
C PHE A 81 23.14 4.45 -27.51
N THR A 82 24.07 3.62 -27.04
CA THR A 82 23.85 2.82 -25.84
C THR A 82 23.63 3.69 -24.60
N GLY A 83 24.41 4.77 -24.46
CA GLY A 83 24.23 5.74 -23.37
C GLY A 83 22.85 6.42 -23.40
N ILE A 84 22.41 6.86 -24.59
CA ILE A 84 21.07 7.43 -24.80
C ILE A 84 19.97 6.39 -24.43
N ALA A 85 20.10 5.16 -24.94
CA ALA A 85 19.11 4.12 -24.69
C ALA A 85 18.96 3.83 -23.19
N ILE A 86 20.08 3.68 -22.46
CA ILE A 86 20.08 3.47 -21.00
C ILE A 86 19.44 4.67 -20.28
N ALA A 87 19.79 5.91 -20.67
CA ALA A 87 19.25 7.11 -20.05
C ALA A 87 17.74 7.24 -20.30
N LEU A 88 17.25 6.94 -21.50
CA LEU A 88 15.82 6.98 -21.84
C LEU A 88 15.05 5.92 -21.04
N VAL A 89 15.57 4.71 -20.89
CA VAL A 89 14.97 3.67 -20.04
C VAL A 89 14.92 4.14 -18.59
N GLY A 90 15.99 4.75 -18.06
CA GLY A 90 16.01 5.30 -16.71
C GLY A 90 15.04 6.46 -16.50
N LEU A 91 14.81 7.27 -17.55
CA LEU A 91 13.88 8.40 -17.53
C LEU A 91 12.42 8.01 -17.78
N ALA A 92 12.12 6.79 -18.21
CA ALA A 92 10.76 6.39 -18.59
C ALA A 92 9.74 6.62 -17.45
N VAL A 93 10.06 6.17 -16.24
CA VAL A 93 9.20 6.36 -15.06
C VAL A 93 9.12 7.84 -14.64
N PRO A 94 10.24 8.59 -14.47
CA PRO A 94 10.20 10.01 -14.19
C PRO A 94 9.40 10.82 -15.23
N LEU A 95 9.53 10.53 -16.51
CA LEU A 95 8.79 11.23 -17.58
C LEU A 95 7.29 10.90 -17.54
N PHE A 96 6.92 9.69 -17.18
CA PHE A 96 5.52 9.34 -16.94
C PHE A 96 4.94 10.19 -15.80
N PHE A 97 5.61 10.30 -14.66
CA PHE A 97 5.15 11.16 -13.57
C PHE A 97 5.17 12.64 -13.92
N LEU A 98 6.13 13.09 -14.73
CA LEU A 98 6.13 14.45 -15.25
C LEU A 98 4.91 14.72 -16.12
N SER A 99 4.44 13.76 -16.93
CA SER A 99 3.20 13.91 -17.69
C SER A 99 1.98 14.06 -16.76
N GLN A 100 1.91 13.29 -15.66
CA GLN A 100 0.85 13.43 -14.65
C GLN A 100 0.86 14.81 -13.97
N TYR A 101 2.04 15.38 -13.75
CA TYR A 101 2.19 16.72 -13.19
C TYR A 101 1.51 17.80 -14.03
N PHE A 102 1.50 17.66 -15.36
CA PHE A 102 0.83 18.61 -16.28
C PHE A 102 -0.64 18.27 -16.55
N LEU A 103 -1.05 17.02 -16.37
CA LEU A 103 -2.41 16.56 -16.66
C LEU A 103 -3.35 16.66 -15.45
N LEU A 104 -2.82 16.57 -14.24
CA LEU A 104 -3.60 16.57 -13.01
C LEU A 104 -3.45 17.90 -12.26
N PRO A 105 -4.43 18.30 -11.45
CA PRO A 105 -4.35 19.54 -10.68
C PRO A 105 -3.28 19.44 -9.60
N GLN A 106 -2.74 20.60 -9.19
CA GLN A 106 -1.76 20.69 -8.10
C GLN A 106 -2.45 20.57 -6.73
N LEU A 107 -2.94 19.38 -6.44
CA LEU A 107 -3.57 19.05 -5.17
C LEU A 107 -2.71 18.02 -4.43
N ASN A 108 -2.69 18.08 -3.11
CA ASN A 108 -2.02 17.12 -2.22
C ASN A 108 -2.89 16.75 -1.01
N ASP A 109 -4.15 17.16 -1.05
CA ASP A 109 -5.17 16.92 -0.02
C ASP A 109 -6.50 16.67 -0.74
N ILE A 110 -6.95 15.44 -0.72
CA ILE A 110 -8.16 14.98 -1.38
C ILE A 110 -9.11 14.43 -0.32
N GLN A 111 -10.36 14.90 -0.34
CA GLN A 111 -11.42 14.38 0.54
C GLN A 111 -12.74 14.22 -0.22
N THR A 112 -13.57 13.32 0.26
CA THR A 112 -14.86 12.97 -0.36
C THR A 112 -15.98 13.97 -0.07
N THR A 113 -15.85 14.77 0.96
CA THR A 113 -16.86 15.70 1.46
C THR A 113 -16.32 17.13 1.54
N ARG A 114 -17.22 18.12 1.58
CA ARG A 114 -16.87 19.52 1.89
C ARG A 114 -16.82 19.81 3.39
N GLN A 115 -17.34 18.88 4.21
CA GLN A 115 -17.28 19.03 5.66
C GLN A 115 -15.84 18.87 6.17
N ALA A 116 -15.50 19.63 7.21
CA ALA A 116 -14.23 19.53 7.86
C ALA A 116 -13.95 18.09 8.36
N MET A 117 -12.76 17.60 8.06
CA MET A 117 -12.25 16.31 8.50
C MET A 117 -10.90 16.54 9.17
N GLU A 118 -10.89 16.66 10.49
CA GLU A 118 -9.70 16.96 11.27
C GLU A 118 -9.02 15.69 11.76
N PHE A 119 -7.70 15.59 11.55
CA PHE A 119 -6.88 14.54 12.12
C PHE A 119 -6.65 14.80 13.62
N LYS A 120 -6.81 13.77 14.45
CA LYS A 120 -6.54 13.82 15.89
C LYS A 120 -5.07 13.49 16.20
N GLN A 121 -4.62 12.33 15.80
CA GLN A 121 -3.31 11.78 16.17
C GLN A 121 -2.25 11.98 15.09
N LEU A 122 -2.57 11.70 13.82
CA LEU A 122 -1.61 11.79 12.72
C LEU A 122 -1.06 13.20 12.52
N ALA A 123 -1.87 14.25 12.76
CA ALA A 123 -1.39 15.62 12.66
C ALA A 123 -0.20 15.91 13.59
N ALA A 124 -0.25 15.40 14.84
CA ALA A 124 0.83 15.55 15.82
C ALA A 124 2.05 14.66 15.54
N MET A 125 1.87 13.57 14.80
CA MET A 125 2.93 12.61 14.47
C MET A 125 3.69 12.96 13.18
N ARG A 126 3.27 13.99 12.46
CA ARG A 126 3.97 14.42 11.23
C ARG A 126 5.37 14.93 11.52
N PRO A 127 6.36 14.60 10.70
CA PRO A 127 7.68 15.24 10.77
C PRO A 127 7.57 16.76 10.65
N ALA A 128 8.47 17.49 11.29
CA ALA A 128 8.44 18.96 11.31
C ALA A 128 8.64 19.60 9.92
N ASP A 129 9.27 18.88 9.00
CA ASP A 129 9.51 19.27 7.61
C ASP A 129 8.42 18.80 6.63
N ALA A 130 7.39 18.10 7.14
CA ALA A 130 6.25 17.68 6.33
C ALA A 130 5.27 18.85 6.08
N ASN A 131 4.46 18.71 5.04
CA ASN A 131 3.35 19.62 4.74
C ASN A 131 2.44 19.74 5.97
N ARG A 132 2.04 20.97 6.30
CA ARG A 132 1.02 21.19 7.32
C ARG A 132 -0.34 20.74 6.80
N ILE A 133 -1.12 20.10 7.66
CA ILE A 133 -2.54 19.86 7.37
C ILE A 133 -3.25 21.20 7.54
N VAL A 134 -3.84 21.68 6.47
CA VAL A 134 -4.63 22.91 6.42
C VAL A 134 -6.05 22.52 6.04
N GLU A 135 -7.04 23.21 6.58
CA GLU A 135 -8.41 22.97 6.14
C GLU A 135 -8.57 23.46 4.70
N PRO A 136 -9.10 22.61 3.78
CA PRO A 136 -9.27 23.00 2.38
C PRO A 136 -10.23 24.18 2.27
N ASP A 137 -9.85 25.22 1.54
CA ASP A 137 -10.73 26.33 1.20
C ASP A 137 -11.76 25.93 0.14
N LEU A 138 -12.73 26.81 -0.11
CA LEU A 138 -13.79 26.57 -1.09
C LEU A 138 -13.25 26.41 -2.51
N ALA A 139 -12.20 27.15 -2.87
CA ALA A 139 -11.62 27.09 -4.21
C ALA A 139 -10.92 25.75 -4.42
N ALA A 140 -10.16 25.25 -3.44
CA ALA A 140 -9.55 23.92 -3.47
C ALA A 140 -10.62 22.82 -3.53
N ALA A 141 -11.76 22.99 -2.86
CA ALA A 141 -12.87 22.05 -2.91
C ALA A 141 -13.49 21.97 -4.31
N GLU A 142 -13.72 23.10 -4.96
CA GLU A 142 -14.26 23.16 -6.33
C GLU A 142 -13.29 22.57 -7.36
N GLU A 143 -11.99 22.88 -7.25
CA GLU A 143 -10.97 22.31 -8.12
C GLU A 143 -10.89 20.79 -8.00
N ARG A 144 -10.95 20.25 -6.76
CA ARG A 144 -10.96 18.81 -6.49
C ARG A 144 -12.18 18.15 -7.11
N GLU A 145 -13.39 18.68 -6.88
CA GLU A 145 -14.64 18.11 -7.41
C GLU A 145 -14.67 18.11 -8.94
N LYS A 146 -14.10 19.15 -9.56
CA LYS A 146 -13.96 19.23 -11.00
C LYS A 146 -12.96 18.21 -11.55
N ALA A 147 -11.84 18.02 -10.86
CA ALA A 147 -10.78 17.11 -11.29
C ALA A 147 -11.11 15.63 -11.00
N TYR A 148 -11.80 15.36 -9.88
CA TYR A 148 -12.13 14.03 -9.41
C TYR A 148 -13.64 13.92 -9.09
N PRO A 149 -14.54 13.95 -10.10
CA PRO A 149 -15.99 13.93 -9.87
C PRO A 149 -16.51 12.62 -9.28
N ASP A 150 -15.70 11.57 -9.32
CA ASP A 150 -15.98 10.24 -8.74
C ASP A 150 -15.61 10.13 -7.25
N ILE A 151 -14.84 11.09 -6.72
CA ILE A 151 -14.45 11.10 -5.30
C ILE A 151 -15.55 11.77 -4.48
N ARG A 152 -16.48 10.93 -3.99
CA ARG A 152 -17.66 11.32 -3.19
C ARG A 152 -17.81 10.36 -2.03
N PRO A 153 -18.57 10.74 -0.96
CA PRO A 153 -18.91 9.80 0.12
C PRO A 153 -19.50 8.52 -0.43
N MET A 154 -19.14 7.38 0.17
CA MET A 154 -19.76 6.10 -0.16
C MET A 154 -20.90 5.84 0.82
N GLU A 155 -22.11 5.59 0.30
CA GLU A 155 -23.28 5.21 1.06
C GLU A 155 -23.48 3.70 1.02
N LEU A 156 -23.83 3.10 2.18
CA LEU A 156 -24.13 1.68 2.34
C LEU A 156 -25.44 1.51 3.11
N GLU A 157 -26.29 0.59 2.66
CA GLU A 157 -27.52 0.18 3.34
C GLU A 157 -27.20 -0.82 4.47
N ARG A 158 -26.44 -0.37 5.47
CA ARG A 158 -25.97 -1.15 6.61
C ARG A 158 -25.80 -0.25 7.83
N SER A 159 -25.78 -0.85 9.02
CA SER A 159 -25.52 -0.08 10.23
C SER A 159 -24.12 0.55 10.22
N VAL A 160 -24.00 1.68 10.93
CA VAL A 160 -22.72 2.40 11.09
C VAL A 160 -21.65 1.50 11.73
N THR A 161 -22.03 0.63 12.67
CA THR A 161 -21.11 -0.29 13.34
C THR A 161 -20.59 -1.37 12.38
N GLU A 162 -21.47 -2.02 11.64
CA GLU A 162 -21.07 -3.03 10.65
C GLU A 162 -20.20 -2.41 9.54
N THR A 163 -20.57 -1.23 9.08
CA THR A 163 -19.80 -0.50 8.07
C THR A 163 -18.42 -0.14 8.58
N PHE A 164 -18.30 0.29 9.85
CA PHE A 164 -17.00 0.57 10.46
C PHE A 164 -16.10 -0.67 10.49
N ASP A 165 -16.64 -1.83 10.86
CA ASP A 165 -15.88 -3.09 10.90
C ASP A 165 -15.40 -3.50 9.50
N ILE A 166 -16.26 -3.36 8.48
CA ILE A 166 -15.90 -3.64 7.08
C ILE A 166 -14.77 -2.71 6.62
N VAL A 167 -14.87 -1.41 6.91
CA VAL A 167 -13.85 -0.42 6.55
C VAL A 167 -12.54 -0.69 7.28
N HIS A 168 -12.61 -1.00 8.57
CA HIS A 168 -11.42 -1.31 9.38
C HIS A 168 -10.67 -2.54 8.83
N GLU A 169 -11.38 -3.59 8.45
CA GLU A 169 -10.78 -4.77 7.82
C GLU A 169 -10.28 -4.48 6.40
N ALA A 170 -10.95 -3.61 5.63
CA ALA A 170 -10.47 -3.18 4.32
C ALA A 170 -9.14 -2.42 4.43
N VAL A 171 -9.01 -1.48 5.37
CA VAL A 171 -7.76 -0.75 5.67
C VAL A 171 -6.62 -1.70 5.99
N LYS A 172 -6.88 -2.74 6.81
CA LYS A 172 -5.88 -3.77 7.13
C LYS A 172 -5.47 -4.59 5.90
N ARG A 173 -6.43 -5.02 5.07
CA ARG A 173 -6.13 -5.81 3.85
C ARG A 173 -5.32 -5.02 2.84
N LEU A 174 -5.53 -3.71 2.75
CA LEU A 174 -4.71 -2.81 1.96
C LEU A 174 -3.28 -2.62 2.52
N GLY A 175 -3.00 -3.16 3.70
CA GLY A 175 -1.70 -3.04 4.34
C GLY A 175 -1.41 -1.63 4.87
N TRP A 176 -2.44 -0.79 5.07
CA TRP A 176 -2.27 0.52 5.68
C TRP A 176 -1.96 0.37 7.17
N THR A 177 -1.14 1.26 7.71
CA THR A 177 -0.80 1.25 9.13
C THR A 177 -1.81 2.09 9.90
N ILE A 178 -2.70 1.44 10.67
CA ILE A 178 -3.68 2.11 11.52
C ILE A 178 -2.97 2.72 12.71
N VAL A 179 -3.18 4.02 12.93
CA VAL A 179 -2.63 4.80 14.05
C VAL A 179 -3.68 5.06 15.11
N LEU A 180 -4.92 5.32 14.68
CA LEU A 180 -6.08 5.53 15.54
C LEU A 180 -7.26 4.74 15.00
N SER A 181 -8.02 4.08 15.87
CA SER A 181 -9.27 3.41 15.54
C SER A 181 -10.25 3.63 16.69
N GLU A 182 -11.27 4.45 16.43
CA GLU A 182 -12.34 4.76 17.36
C GLU A 182 -13.64 4.25 16.73
N PRO A 183 -14.23 3.15 17.23
CA PRO A 183 -15.54 2.70 16.77
C PRO A 183 -16.63 3.76 17.00
N PRO A 184 -17.74 3.73 16.26
CA PRO A 184 -18.88 4.59 16.52
C PRO A 184 -19.45 4.31 17.92
N ASP A 185 -19.79 5.37 18.66
CA ASP A 185 -20.40 5.28 20.00
C ASP A 185 -21.51 6.33 20.16
N GLY A 186 -22.75 5.88 20.18
CA GLY A 186 -23.91 6.75 20.16
C GLY A 186 -23.88 7.71 18.96
N ASP A 187 -23.90 9.03 19.23
CA ASP A 187 -23.82 10.07 18.19
C ASP A 187 -22.38 10.34 17.70
N GLN A 188 -21.38 9.68 18.26
CA GLN A 188 -20.00 9.86 17.85
C GLN A 188 -19.70 9.01 16.60
N PRO A 189 -19.18 9.63 15.53
CA PRO A 189 -18.83 8.91 14.31
C PRO A 189 -17.68 7.95 14.54
N GLY A 190 -17.69 6.82 13.83
CA GLY A 190 -16.53 5.97 13.73
C GLY A 190 -15.36 6.69 13.04
N ARG A 191 -14.15 6.52 13.53
CA ARG A 191 -12.94 7.17 13.02
C ARG A 191 -11.78 6.21 12.91
N ILE A 192 -11.12 6.23 11.76
CA ILE A 192 -9.86 5.52 11.55
C ILE A 192 -8.85 6.51 10.98
N GLU A 193 -7.70 6.65 11.64
CA GLU A 193 -6.54 7.34 11.08
C GLU A 193 -5.49 6.30 10.72
N ALA A 194 -5.02 6.33 9.49
CA ALA A 194 -4.04 5.39 8.99
C ALA A 194 -3.02 6.07 8.08
N THR A 195 -1.84 5.49 7.98
CA THR A 195 -0.86 5.89 6.97
C THR A 195 -0.82 4.85 5.86
N ASN A 196 -0.72 5.32 4.63
CA ASN A 196 -0.44 4.48 3.48
C ASN A 196 0.88 4.87 2.81
N ARG A 197 1.33 4.08 1.85
CA ARG A 197 2.58 4.32 1.14
C ARG A 197 2.40 4.15 -0.35
N THR A 198 2.83 5.17 -1.11
CA THR A 198 2.78 5.10 -2.58
C THR A 198 3.55 3.89 -3.10
N MET A 199 3.04 3.29 -4.17
CA MET A 199 3.52 2.00 -4.68
C MET A 199 5.01 2.02 -5.06
N ILE A 200 5.50 2.99 -5.80
CA ILE A 200 6.87 3.02 -6.33
C ILE A 200 7.83 3.61 -5.31
N MET A 201 7.63 4.87 -4.95
CA MET A 201 8.57 5.59 -4.08
C MET A 201 8.40 5.27 -2.60
N GLY A 202 7.21 4.82 -2.18
CA GLY A 202 6.90 4.59 -0.78
C GLY A 202 6.77 5.89 0.01
N TYR A 203 6.37 7.01 -0.63
CA TYR A 203 5.99 8.23 0.08
C TYR A 203 4.83 7.92 1.01
N THR A 204 4.88 8.50 2.21
CA THR A 204 3.84 8.31 3.21
C THR A 204 2.79 9.40 3.06
N ASP A 205 1.55 8.98 2.92
CA ASP A 205 0.37 9.81 2.94
C ASP A 205 -0.49 9.44 4.15
N ASP A 206 -1.17 10.42 4.74
CA ASP A 206 -2.05 10.24 5.89
C ASP A 206 -3.50 10.16 5.42
N ALA A 207 -4.23 9.17 5.90
CA ALA A 207 -5.63 8.96 5.61
C ALA A 207 -6.47 9.07 6.89
N LEU A 208 -7.58 9.78 6.80
CA LEU A 208 -8.64 9.83 7.79
C LEU A 208 -9.91 9.29 7.15
N ILE A 209 -10.48 8.29 7.76
CA ILE A 209 -11.77 7.72 7.40
C ILE A 209 -12.76 8.02 8.52
N ARG A 210 -13.91 8.53 8.16
CA ARG A 210 -15.04 8.80 9.07
C ARG A 210 -16.25 8.01 8.61
N VAL A 211 -16.86 7.28 9.52
CA VAL A 211 -18.08 6.51 9.27
C VAL A 211 -19.20 7.12 10.11
N THR A 212 -20.22 7.65 9.44
CA THR A 212 -21.40 8.27 10.04
C THR A 212 -22.66 7.55 9.60
N GLY A 213 -23.74 7.67 10.32
CA GLY A 213 -25.03 7.07 9.95
C GLY A 213 -25.83 6.57 11.14
N ASP A 214 -26.74 5.65 10.88
CA ASP A 214 -27.62 5.03 11.85
C ASP A 214 -27.56 3.49 11.76
N ASP A 215 -28.59 2.81 12.27
CA ASP A 215 -28.68 1.34 12.24
C ASP A 215 -29.02 0.77 10.85
N ALA A 216 -29.41 1.61 9.87
CA ALA A 216 -29.85 1.18 8.54
C ALA A 216 -28.98 1.72 7.41
N HIS A 217 -28.42 2.91 7.55
CA HIS A 217 -27.66 3.60 6.52
C HIS A 217 -26.37 4.17 7.10
N ALA A 218 -25.27 3.96 6.42
CA ALA A 218 -23.99 4.53 6.79
C ALA A 218 -23.31 5.22 5.60
N PHE A 219 -22.56 6.28 5.91
CA PHE A 219 -21.75 7.04 4.97
C PHE A 219 -20.27 6.92 5.35
N ILE A 220 -19.44 6.66 4.37
CA ILE A 220 -18.00 6.62 4.51
C ILE A 220 -17.39 7.84 3.86
N ASP A 221 -16.86 8.74 4.67
CA ASP A 221 -16.04 9.87 4.24
C ASP A 221 -14.56 9.53 4.36
N VAL A 222 -13.77 9.96 3.38
CA VAL A 222 -12.31 9.74 3.38
C VAL A 222 -11.59 11.02 3.04
N ARG A 223 -10.51 11.32 3.77
CA ARG A 223 -9.53 12.37 3.45
C ARG A 223 -8.15 11.74 3.38
N SER A 224 -7.42 12.00 2.31
CA SER A 224 -6.03 11.53 2.12
C SER A 224 -5.13 12.73 1.83
N VAL A 225 -4.03 12.87 2.58
CA VAL A 225 -3.17 14.07 2.57
C VAL A 225 -1.71 13.68 2.50
N SER A 226 -1.01 14.17 1.49
CA SER A 226 0.42 13.90 1.31
C SER A 226 1.28 14.66 2.32
N ARG A 227 2.28 13.95 2.88
CA ARG A 227 3.25 14.57 3.81
C ARG A 227 4.25 15.48 3.11
N TYR A 228 4.54 15.22 1.83
CA TYR A 228 5.54 15.96 1.07
C TYR A 228 5.04 16.31 -0.33
N GLY A 229 5.53 17.43 -0.85
CA GLY A 229 5.15 17.91 -2.17
C GLY A 229 3.86 18.72 -2.19
N LYS A 230 3.72 19.58 -3.21
CA LYS A 230 2.50 20.38 -3.47
C LYS A 230 1.55 19.68 -4.42
N HIS A 231 2.00 18.64 -5.08
CA HIS A 231 1.28 17.86 -6.07
C HIS A 231 1.45 16.38 -5.77
N ASP A 232 0.35 15.67 -5.60
CA ASP A 232 0.33 14.24 -5.26
C ASP A 232 0.34 13.31 -6.48
N LEU A 233 0.31 13.89 -7.70
CA LEU A 233 0.26 13.15 -8.97
C LEU A 233 -0.92 12.17 -9.05
N GLY A 234 -2.03 12.48 -8.35
CA GLY A 234 -3.23 11.65 -8.28
C GLY A 234 -3.18 10.52 -7.25
N ALA A 235 -2.14 10.46 -6.41
CA ALA A 235 -1.98 9.39 -5.43
C ALA A 235 -3.11 9.38 -4.40
N ASN A 236 -3.47 10.54 -3.82
CA ASN A 236 -4.52 10.59 -2.79
C ASN A 236 -5.90 10.16 -3.33
N ALA A 237 -6.26 10.58 -4.54
CA ALA A 237 -7.47 10.10 -5.20
C ALA A 237 -7.41 8.58 -5.46
N GLY A 238 -6.23 8.08 -5.83
CA GLY A 238 -5.95 6.65 -5.98
C GLY A 238 -6.21 5.86 -4.70
N HIS A 239 -5.70 6.33 -3.56
CA HIS A 239 -5.90 5.70 -2.25
C HIS A 239 -7.38 5.62 -1.86
N ILE A 240 -8.16 6.69 -2.09
CA ILE A 240 -9.62 6.68 -1.82
C ILE A 240 -10.33 5.65 -2.70
N ARG A 241 -10.01 5.58 -4.00
CA ARG A 241 -10.58 4.59 -4.91
C ARG A 241 -10.23 3.17 -4.52
N GLU A 242 -8.99 2.93 -4.12
CA GLU A 242 -8.50 1.63 -3.66
C GLU A 242 -9.25 1.16 -2.40
N LEU A 243 -9.44 2.04 -1.42
CA LEU A 243 -10.21 1.75 -0.22
C LEU A 243 -11.67 1.41 -0.57
N PHE A 244 -12.32 2.23 -1.40
CA PHE A 244 -13.70 1.98 -1.80
C PHE A 244 -13.87 0.69 -2.62
N ALA A 245 -12.89 0.35 -3.45
CA ALA A 245 -12.88 -0.91 -4.19
C ALA A 245 -12.75 -2.12 -3.25
N GLU A 246 -11.89 -2.02 -2.21
CA GLU A 246 -11.73 -3.10 -1.23
C GLU A 246 -12.98 -3.26 -0.35
N VAL A 247 -13.61 -2.16 0.07
CA VAL A 247 -14.90 -2.19 0.78
C VAL A 247 -15.97 -2.90 -0.06
N LYS A 248 -16.13 -2.54 -1.34
CA LYS A 248 -17.09 -3.20 -2.25
C LYS A 248 -16.77 -4.68 -2.41
N SER A 249 -15.51 -5.03 -2.60
CA SER A 249 -15.07 -6.44 -2.70
C SER A 249 -15.39 -7.24 -1.43
N ALA A 250 -15.26 -6.62 -0.26
CA ALA A 250 -15.59 -7.25 1.02
C ALA A 250 -17.10 -7.53 1.13
N LEU A 251 -17.94 -6.57 0.71
CA LEU A 251 -19.39 -6.72 0.68
C LEU A 251 -19.83 -7.86 -0.25
N GLU A 252 -19.33 -7.90 -1.48
CA GLU A 252 -19.64 -8.96 -2.46
C GLU A 252 -19.25 -10.36 -1.95
N LYS A 253 -18.11 -10.47 -1.27
CA LYS A 253 -17.65 -11.73 -0.67
C LYS A 253 -18.55 -12.15 0.50
N GLY A 254 -18.93 -11.19 1.36
CA GLY A 254 -19.83 -11.43 2.49
C GLY A 254 -21.22 -11.90 2.03
N GLU A 255 -21.78 -11.26 1.01
CA GLU A 255 -23.06 -11.67 0.41
C GLU A 255 -22.98 -13.07 -0.21
N ARG A 256 -21.93 -13.38 -0.96
CA ARG A 256 -21.74 -14.75 -1.52
C ARG A 256 -21.63 -15.81 -0.44
N THR A 257 -20.88 -15.54 0.64
CA THR A 257 -20.75 -16.47 1.77
C THR A 257 -22.08 -16.65 2.49
N GLY A 258 -22.87 -15.56 2.65
CA GLY A 258 -24.21 -15.62 3.22
C GLY A 258 -25.18 -16.44 2.36
N LEU A 259 -25.14 -16.28 1.05
CA LEU A 259 -25.96 -17.07 0.12
C LEU A 259 -25.56 -18.57 0.10
N GLU A 260 -24.26 -18.87 0.17
CA GLU A 260 -23.76 -20.24 0.22
C GLU A 260 -24.14 -20.96 1.52
N GLN A 261 -24.19 -20.23 2.64
CA GLN A 261 -24.67 -20.76 3.93
C GLN A 261 -26.21 -20.88 3.99
N ALA A 262 -26.94 -20.10 3.19
CA ALA A 262 -28.39 -20.13 3.11
C ALA A 262 -28.92 -21.20 2.13
N GLU A 263 -28.05 -21.80 1.30
CA GLU A 263 -28.44 -22.88 0.42
C GLU A 263 -28.72 -24.14 1.25
N PRO A 264 -29.95 -24.72 1.23
CA PRO A 264 -30.28 -25.86 2.07
C PRO A 264 -29.37 -27.04 1.73
N ALA A 265 -28.75 -27.61 2.76
CA ALA A 265 -27.93 -28.81 2.64
C ALA A 265 -28.61 -29.84 1.70
N PRO A 266 -27.87 -30.50 0.79
CA PRO A 266 -28.44 -31.45 -0.16
C PRO A 266 -29.28 -32.46 0.60
N LYS A 267 -30.57 -32.59 0.22
CA LYS A 267 -31.52 -33.52 0.83
C LYS A 267 -30.85 -34.88 0.94
N ALA A 268 -30.62 -35.31 2.18
CA ALA A 268 -30.11 -36.67 2.46
C ALA A 268 -30.90 -37.67 1.70
N THR A 269 -30.28 -38.34 0.76
CA THR A 269 -30.83 -39.47 0.01
C THR A 269 -31.30 -40.52 1.01
N ALA A 270 -32.58 -40.83 0.96
CA ALA A 270 -33.23 -41.77 1.86
C ALA A 270 -32.42 -43.08 1.96
N PRO A 271 -32.29 -43.67 3.16
CA PRO A 271 -31.52 -44.91 3.31
C PRO A 271 -32.13 -46.03 2.52
N GLN A 272 -31.43 -46.58 1.55
CA GLN A 272 -31.82 -47.82 0.89
C GLN A 272 -31.90 -48.95 1.91
N LEU A 273 -33.09 -49.52 2.07
CA LEU A 273 -33.33 -50.72 2.88
C LEU A 273 -32.45 -51.88 2.37
N LYS A 274 -31.42 -52.19 3.14
CA LYS A 274 -30.63 -53.41 2.94
C LYS A 274 -31.48 -54.61 3.28
N LYS A 275 -31.66 -55.54 2.30
CA LYS A 275 -32.31 -56.84 2.44
C LYS A 275 -31.67 -57.67 3.57
N PRO A 276 -32.44 -58.50 4.32
CA PRO A 276 -31.93 -59.23 5.50
C PRO A 276 -30.98 -60.37 5.12
N VAL A 277 -29.77 -60.33 5.63
CA VAL A 277 -28.78 -61.41 5.51
C VAL A 277 -29.06 -62.47 6.58
N LYS A 278 -29.23 -63.71 6.13
CA LYS A 278 -29.47 -64.93 6.95
C LYS A 278 -28.40 -65.13 8.01
N LYS A 279 -28.84 -65.30 9.26
CA LYS A 279 -28.04 -65.71 10.40
C LYS A 279 -27.36 -67.07 10.18
N ARG A 280 -26.04 -67.05 10.17
CA ARG A 280 -25.26 -68.28 10.42
C ARG A 280 -24.82 -68.34 11.89
N ARG A 281 -25.23 -69.42 12.56
CA ARG A 281 -25.00 -69.74 13.95
C ARG A 281 -23.63 -70.43 14.11
N ALA A 282 -22.72 -69.88 14.94
CA ALA A 282 -21.55 -70.60 15.43
C ALA A 282 -21.12 -70.08 16.80
N LYS A 283 -21.37 -70.90 17.74
CA LYS A 283 -20.62 -71.40 18.90
C LYS A 283 -19.79 -70.43 19.76
N ARG A 284 -20.30 -70.31 20.90
CA ARG A 284 -19.84 -70.05 22.26
C ARG A 284 -18.49 -70.71 22.59
N ASN A 285 -17.53 -69.93 23.08
CA ASN A 285 -16.57 -70.45 24.05
C ASN A 285 -16.26 -69.40 25.12
N ARG A 286 -16.43 -69.80 26.37
CA ARG A 286 -16.15 -69.11 27.65
C ARG A 286 -14.67 -69.24 28.03
N ARG A 287 -14.09 -68.16 28.61
CA ARG A 287 -13.17 -68.21 29.79
C ARG A 287 -12.95 -66.76 30.18
N SER A 288 -13.48 -66.34 31.31
CA SER A 288 -13.00 -66.30 32.69
C SER A 288 -11.80 -65.31 32.93
N GLN A 289 -12.18 -64.26 33.71
CA GLN A 289 -11.47 -63.77 34.90
C GLN A 289 -10.03 -63.20 34.69
N ASP A 290 -9.81 -61.92 35.01
CA ASP A 290 -9.48 -61.46 36.35
C ASP A 290 -9.30 -59.89 36.35
N GLN A 291 -9.88 -59.28 37.37
CA GLN A 291 -9.51 -57.92 37.85
C GLN A 291 -8.27 -58.06 38.76
N PRO A 292 -7.52 -56.97 39.00
CA PRO A 292 -7.89 -56.12 40.12
C PRO A 292 -7.63 -54.62 39.96
N GLN A 293 -8.35 -53.88 40.80
CA GLN A 293 -8.30 -52.49 41.18
C GLN A 293 -6.95 -52.08 41.77
N SER A 294 -6.55 -50.83 41.58
CA SER A 294 -5.82 -50.06 42.59
C SER A 294 -6.00 -48.55 42.43
N GLN A 295 -6.26 -47.94 43.58
CA GLN A 295 -6.60 -46.56 43.86
C GLN A 295 -5.42 -45.56 43.73
N PRO A 296 -5.70 -44.23 43.86
CA PRO A 296 -4.73 -43.15 43.65
C PRO A 296 -3.99 -42.75 44.96
N PRO A 297 -2.91 -42.00 44.91
CA PRO A 297 -2.50 -41.14 46.02
C PRO A 297 -2.34 -39.66 45.61
N ALA A 298 -3.03 -38.83 46.34
CA ALA A 298 -2.58 -37.98 47.45
C ALA A 298 -1.76 -36.73 47.06
N GLU A 299 -2.41 -35.66 47.39
CA GLU A 299 -2.02 -34.29 47.72
C GLU A 299 -0.62 -34.13 48.36
N ARG A 300 0.14 -33.11 47.91
CA ARG A 300 1.11 -32.43 48.79
C ARG A 300 1.01 -30.92 48.64
N ARG A 301 0.63 -30.30 49.73
CA ARG A 301 0.67 -28.87 50.02
C ARG A 301 2.08 -28.41 50.38
N GLY A 302 2.43 -27.18 49.98
CA GLY A 302 3.06 -26.10 50.70
C GLY A 302 4.58 -25.97 50.61
N PRO A 303 5.18 -24.86 51.05
CA PRO A 303 4.61 -23.66 51.64
C PRO A 303 5.09 -22.30 51.09
N LEU A 304 4.39 -21.26 51.47
CA LEU A 304 4.64 -19.83 51.51
C LEU A 304 6.11 -19.33 51.59
N GLY A 305 6.49 -18.39 50.76
CA GLY A 305 7.69 -17.57 50.89
C GLY A 305 7.40 -16.11 50.58
N ARG A 306 7.51 -15.31 51.61
CA ARG A 306 7.24 -13.89 51.82
C ARG A 306 7.87 -12.92 50.81
N PHE A 307 7.14 -11.83 50.58
CA PHE A 307 7.58 -10.50 50.12
C PHE A 307 8.71 -9.90 50.99
N PRO A 308 9.46 -8.90 50.47
CA PRO A 308 9.31 -7.59 51.06
C PRO A 308 9.07 -6.46 50.03
N LEU A 309 8.24 -5.54 50.49
CA LEU A 309 8.04 -4.16 50.11
C LEU A 309 9.34 -3.36 50.26
N LEU A 310 9.61 -2.44 49.35
CA LEU A 310 10.31 -1.19 49.61
C LEU A 310 9.79 -0.11 48.64
N SER A 311 9.14 0.88 49.21
CA SER A 311 8.87 2.22 48.70
C SER A 311 9.98 3.17 49.23
N PRO A 312 9.91 4.46 49.05
CA PRO A 312 10.18 5.28 47.85
C PRO A 312 11.32 6.27 48.17
N ASP A 313 11.90 6.79 47.11
CA ASP A 313 12.35 8.22 47.10
C ASP A 313 12.35 8.74 45.68
#